data_e64222f19de355dd72a69187b2f697fa
#
_entry.id   e64222f19de355dd72a69187b2f697fa
#
_cell.length_a   1.000
_cell.length_b   1.000
_cell.length_c   1.000
_cell.angle_alpha   90.00
_cell.angle_beta   90.00
_cell.angle_gamma   90.00
#
_symmetry.space_group_name_H-M   'P 1'
#
loop_
_entity.id
_entity.type
_entity.pdbx_description
1 polymer ?
#
loop_
_entity_poly.entity_id
_entity_poly.type
_entity_poly.pdbx_seq_one_letter_code
_entity_poly.pdbx_strand_id
1 'polypeptide(L)'
;MPSRSVTIDARVVGVATQDVFSAEDLARLRGFPEINRAELIRYFTLTGADEAFVRQFRTGRNVLGVAVQLCTLPWLGFVPDEVAAAPAAVVGRLSQRLGIAMGELRGYGEREQTRTGHLREVAGYAGWRSMDTAGWKDLDEFLFARAMEHDSPKLLFRLACEYLLSSRLVRPGVILLLRRVAAARARARGETWARVRHLLTDRRCAELDLLLVPDAYLGRTPLAWLGVGPTSSSPAAVKAELEKLTYLRRLDAHMLDLSMLPAERRRFLAGVGRRLTGQALQRREPERRYPILLTLLAQSAVDVLDEMLLLFDQAISGREAAAKQKVAEALAERAKGGENRQALLDEILTIVFDTGIGDEQIGTLLRGRIGMDRMRAAWAERRERLPRDHGQLSMLDASMSYLRQFAPAVLAAVQFAGGPGTEQLLQAVSVLAELYATGARKVPAGAPVGFVPTKWAGYLVVAEQAGDVTAYRRYWEIAVLVGLRDGLRSGDVFVPGSRRYADPASFLLTPAAWAPQKVEFCHLVGKPVEAADALAQADDELHTALADLET
;
A
#
# COMPACT_ATOMS: atom_id res chain seq x y z
N MET A 1 -34.36 25.66 29.33
CA MET A 1 -34.46 24.20 29.35
C MET A 1 -33.16 23.63 29.89
N PRO A 2 -33.12 22.88 30.99
CA PRO A 2 -31.89 22.47 31.63
C PRO A 2 -31.21 21.31 30.86
N SER A 3 -29.90 21.46 30.73
CA SER A 3 -28.93 20.49 30.23
C SER A 3 -29.05 19.16 30.99
N ARG A 4 -29.46 18.09 30.29
CA ARG A 4 -29.35 16.73 30.83
C ARG A 4 -27.87 16.31 30.79
N SER A 5 -27.26 16.30 31.98
CA SER A 5 -26.02 15.58 32.21
C SER A 5 -26.25 14.11 31.94
N VAL A 6 -25.63 13.58 30.90
CA VAL A 6 -25.62 12.14 30.63
C VAL A 6 -24.75 11.48 31.70
N THR A 7 -25.40 10.93 32.71
CA THR A 7 -24.76 10.04 33.68
C THR A 7 -24.42 8.75 32.95
N ILE A 8 -23.14 8.57 32.57
CA ILE A 8 -22.65 7.33 31.99
C ILE A 8 -22.70 6.24 33.03
N ASP A 9 -23.58 5.26 32.82
CA ASP A 9 -23.77 4.11 33.65
C ASP A 9 -22.44 3.36 33.84
N ALA A 10 -21.99 3.25 35.09
CA ALA A 10 -20.72 2.66 35.48
C ALA A 10 -20.57 1.17 35.09
N ARG A 11 -21.64 0.52 34.61
CA ARG A 11 -21.65 -0.88 34.13
C ARG A 11 -21.16 -1.11 32.71
N VAL A 12 -21.01 -0.07 31.89
CA VAL A 12 -20.56 -0.18 30.49
C VAL A 12 -19.03 -0.07 30.35
N VAL A 13 -18.30 0.30 31.38
CA VAL A 13 -16.82 0.56 31.35
C VAL A 13 -16.03 -0.61 31.94
N GLY A 14 -16.56 -1.82 31.91
CA GLY A 14 -15.89 -3.01 32.44
C GLY A 14 -14.89 -3.66 31.47
N VAL A 15 -13.96 -2.90 30.92
CA VAL A 15 -12.71 -3.53 30.46
C VAL A 15 -11.83 -3.65 31.70
N ALA A 16 -11.72 -4.86 32.23
CA ALA A 16 -10.78 -5.10 33.32
C ALA A 16 -9.40 -4.64 32.85
N THR A 17 -8.71 -3.86 33.65
CA THR A 17 -7.37 -3.32 33.34
C THR A 17 -6.40 -4.45 32.99
N GLN A 18 -6.65 -5.65 33.50
CA GLN A 18 -5.97 -6.90 33.25
C GLN A 18 -6.15 -7.43 31.81
N ASP A 19 -7.20 -7.00 31.06
CA ASP A 19 -7.40 -7.38 29.67
C ASP A 19 -6.50 -6.59 28.69
N VAL A 20 -5.97 -5.45 29.14
CA VAL A 20 -5.12 -4.58 28.30
C VAL A 20 -3.64 -4.80 28.62
N PHE A 21 -3.28 -4.86 29.89
CA PHE A 21 -1.91 -5.01 30.38
C PHE A 21 -1.85 -6.12 31.42
N SER A 22 -0.81 -6.95 31.36
CA SER A 22 -0.51 -7.92 32.41
C SER A 22 -0.20 -7.21 33.77
N ALA A 23 -0.24 -7.93 34.84
CA ALA A 23 0.15 -7.39 36.15
C ALA A 23 1.60 -6.87 36.15
N GLU A 24 2.48 -7.56 35.41
CA GLU A 24 3.87 -7.18 35.24
C GLU A 24 4.01 -5.88 34.41
N ASP A 25 3.25 -5.77 33.29
CA ASP A 25 3.22 -4.54 32.50
C ASP A 25 2.73 -3.34 33.34
N LEU A 26 1.69 -3.55 34.18
CA LEU A 26 1.17 -2.51 35.05
C LEU A 26 2.20 -2.08 36.11
N ALA A 27 2.98 -3.02 36.66
CA ALA A 27 4.06 -2.71 37.59
C ALA A 27 5.16 -1.89 36.89
N ARG A 28 5.56 -2.26 35.66
CA ARG A 28 6.51 -1.51 34.86
C ARG A 28 6.03 -0.09 34.51
N LEU A 29 4.74 0.08 34.23
CA LEU A 29 4.16 1.40 33.94
C LEU A 29 4.07 2.32 35.16
N ARG A 30 4.22 1.80 36.38
CA ARG A 30 4.20 2.56 37.65
C ARG A 30 5.58 2.78 38.24
N GLY A 31 6.55 1.93 37.91
CA GLY A 31 7.91 1.95 38.43
C GLY A 31 8.89 2.71 37.53
N PHE A 32 10.16 2.66 37.93
CA PHE A 32 11.26 3.13 37.13
C PHE A 32 11.61 2.07 36.08
N PRO A 33 11.74 2.43 34.79
CA PRO A 33 12.33 1.55 33.80
C PRO A 33 13.85 1.48 33.95
N GLU A 34 14.48 0.53 33.27
CA GLU A 34 15.93 0.54 33.08
C GLU A 34 16.35 1.81 32.34
N ILE A 35 17.46 2.40 32.76
CA ILE A 35 17.98 3.63 32.19
C ILE A 35 19.28 3.36 31.44
N ASN A 36 19.38 3.83 30.21
CA ASN A 36 20.61 3.79 29.46
C ASN A 36 21.50 5.02 29.74
N ARG A 37 22.77 4.95 29.28
CA ARG A 37 23.76 6.03 29.54
C ARG A 37 23.35 7.37 28.91
N ALA A 38 22.73 7.37 27.74
CA ALA A 38 22.31 8.59 27.06
C ALA A 38 21.17 9.28 27.82
N GLU A 39 20.18 8.52 28.28
CA GLU A 39 19.08 9.01 29.11
C GLU A 39 19.58 9.53 30.46
N LEU A 40 20.51 8.80 31.10
CA LEU A 40 21.11 9.21 32.35
C LEU A 40 21.80 10.59 32.21
N ILE A 41 22.52 10.82 31.14
CA ILE A 41 23.18 12.11 30.87
C ILE A 41 22.13 13.18 30.56
N ARG A 42 21.16 12.85 29.71
CA ARG A 42 20.17 13.81 29.22
C ARG A 42 19.24 14.32 30.32
N TYR A 43 18.76 13.43 31.18
CA TYR A 43 17.71 13.78 32.14
C TYR A 43 18.22 13.95 33.57
N PHE A 44 19.34 13.32 33.96
CA PHE A 44 19.84 13.32 35.31
C PHE A 44 21.14 14.13 35.48
N THR A 45 21.21 15.26 34.77
CA THR A 45 22.29 16.25 34.91
C THR A 45 21.67 17.55 35.41
N LEU A 46 21.97 17.91 36.66
CA LEU A 46 21.48 19.14 37.29
C LEU A 46 22.28 20.36 36.76
N THR A 47 21.56 21.42 36.42
CA THR A 47 22.13 22.76 36.21
C THR A 47 22.41 23.44 37.53
N GLY A 48 23.14 24.56 37.53
CA GLY A 48 23.32 25.35 38.76
C GLY A 48 22.03 25.87 39.37
N ALA A 49 21.02 26.20 38.52
CA ALA A 49 19.70 26.62 38.99
C ALA A 49 18.96 25.45 39.65
N ASP A 50 19.02 24.23 39.08
CA ASP A 50 18.43 23.03 39.65
C ASP A 50 19.02 22.69 40.99
N GLU A 51 20.36 22.82 41.16
CA GLU A 51 21.01 22.61 42.43
C GLU A 51 20.57 23.63 43.48
N ALA A 52 20.47 24.90 43.12
CA ALA A 52 19.96 25.94 44.00
C ALA A 52 18.51 25.67 44.45
N PHE A 53 17.70 25.20 43.51
CA PHE A 53 16.30 24.82 43.82
C PHE A 53 16.24 23.62 44.80
N VAL A 54 16.93 22.52 44.51
CA VAL A 54 16.82 21.32 45.39
C VAL A 54 17.45 21.53 46.74
N ARG A 55 18.44 22.42 46.89
CA ARG A 55 19.07 22.76 48.19
C ARG A 55 18.17 23.61 49.09
N GLN A 56 17.04 24.08 48.67
CA GLN A 56 16.05 24.76 49.51
C GLN A 56 15.35 23.79 50.51
N PHE A 57 15.43 22.48 50.26
CA PHE A 57 14.85 21.44 51.10
C PHE A 57 15.82 21.08 52.25
N ARG A 58 15.34 21.09 53.48
CA ARG A 58 16.13 21.16 54.73
C ARG A 58 17.01 19.93 55.05
N THR A 59 16.71 18.75 54.54
CA THR A 59 17.41 17.50 54.91
C THR A 59 18.02 16.83 53.71
N GLY A 60 19.16 16.14 53.87
CA GLY A 60 19.85 15.44 52.78
C GLY A 60 18.92 14.49 52.01
N ARG A 61 18.05 13.75 52.71
CA ARG A 61 17.06 12.88 52.09
C ARG A 61 16.06 13.64 51.21
N ASN A 62 15.59 14.83 51.68
CA ASN A 62 14.64 15.63 50.89
C ASN A 62 15.31 16.25 49.68
N VAL A 63 16.54 16.77 49.82
CA VAL A 63 17.32 17.31 48.70
C VAL A 63 17.52 16.25 47.62
N LEU A 64 17.95 15.04 48.01
CA LEU A 64 18.19 13.95 47.06
C LEU A 64 16.89 13.44 46.45
N GLY A 65 15.82 13.28 47.26
CA GLY A 65 14.52 12.83 46.79
C GLY A 65 13.86 13.80 45.81
N VAL A 66 13.96 15.12 46.08
CA VAL A 66 13.48 16.17 45.18
C VAL A 66 14.32 16.22 43.88
N ALA A 67 15.64 16.02 43.98
CA ALA A 67 16.49 15.94 42.78
C ALA A 67 16.09 14.76 41.89
N VAL A 68 15.80 13.59 42.51
CA VAL A 68 15.28 12.43 41.74
C VAL A 68 13.95 12.78 41.07
N GLN A 69 13.00 13.40 41.80
CA GLN A 69 11.71 13.80 41.23
C GLN A 69 11.87 14.80 40.09
N LEU A 70 12.73 15.81 40.26
CA LEU A 70 13.00 16.86 39.25
C LEU A 70 13.52 16.28 37.92
N CYS A 71 14.42 15.33 38.03
CA CYS A 71 15.01 14.68 36.85
C CYS A 71 14.07 13.62 36.23
N THR A 72 13.26 12.95 37.04
CA THR A 72 12.36 11.89 36.60
C THR A 72 11.14 12.43 35.85
N LEU A 73 10.61 13.58 36.29
CA LEU A 73 9.41 14.15 35.69
C LEU A 73 9.55 14.43 34.17
N PRO A 74 10.61 15.08 33.66
CA PRO A 74 10.82 15.26 32.24
C PRO A 74 11.15 13.95 31.49
N TRP A 75 11.68 12.94 32.19
CA TRP A 75 11.99 11.64 31.57
C TRP A 75 10.76 10.78 31.35
N LEU A 76 9.88 10.66 32.36
CA LEU A 76 8.75 9.74 32.34
C LEU A 76 7.38 10.41 32.21
N GLY A 77 7.28 11.73 32.42
CA GLY A 77 6.02 12.45 32.51
C GLY A 77 5.27 12.22 33.85
N PHE A 78 5.86 11.47 34.75
CA PHE A 78 5.35 11.21 36.10
C PHE A 78 6.51 10.84 37.02
N VAL A 79 6.25 10.78 38.30
CA VAL A 79 7.20 10.29 39.29
C VAL A 79 6.63 9.01 39.91
N PRO A 80 7.35 7.87 39.93
CA PRO A 80 6.95 6.65 40.59
C PRO A 80 6.66 6.86 42.06
N ASP A 81 5.71 6.09 42.61
CA ASP A 81 5.33 6.20 44.03
C ASP A 81 6.50 5.89 44.98
N GLU A 82 7.32 4.92 44.64
CA GLU A 82 8.54 4.58 45.38
C GLU A 82 9.75 5.29 44.80
N VAL A 83 9.95 6.56 45.16
CA VAL A 83 11.12 7.34 44.70
C VAL A 83 12.43 6.71 45.14
N ALA A 84 12.44 6.03 46.30
CA ALA A 84 13.59 5.31 46.82
C ALA A 84 14.02 4.11 45.95
N ALA A 85 13.14 3.61 45.10
CA ALA A 85 13.42 2.54 44.13
C ALA A 85 14.09 3.06 42.82
N ALA A 86 14.51 4.32 42.75
CA ALA A 86 15.20 4.88 41.61
C ALA A 86 16.48 4.07 41.27
N PRO A 87 16.82 3.90 39.96
CA PRO A 87 17.99 3.12 39.55
C PRO A 87 19.27 3.60 40.26
N ALA A 88 20.11 2.66 40.70
CA ALA A 88 21.35 2.97 41.41
C ALA A 88 22.27 3.95 40.66
N ALA A 89 22.31 3.87 39.32
CA ALA A 89 23.07 4.78 38.48
C ALA A 89 22.57 6.24 38.58
N VAL A 90 21.23 6.42 38.67
CA VAL A 90 20.58 7.73 38.87
C VAL A 90 20.94 8.29 40.23
N VAL A 91 20.74 7.49 41.26
CA VAL A 91 21.00 7.90 42.66
C VAL A 91 22.49 8.23 42.83
N GLY A 92 23.40 7.39 42.33
CA GLY A 92 24.83 7.60 42.38
C GLY A 92 25.27 8.91 41.73
N ARG A 93 24.77 9.21 40.54
CA ARG A 93 25.07 10.44 39.80
C ARG A 93 24.61 11.70 40.55
N LEU A 94 23.37 11.69 41.06
CA LEU A 94 22.84 12.83 41.81
C LEU A 94 23.51 12.97 43.18
N SER A 95 23.77 11.86 43.89
CA SER A 95 24.51 11.83 45.15
C SER A 95 25.92 12.45 45.01
N GLN A 96 26.65 12.04 43.97
CA GLN A 96 27.98 12.60 43.69
C GLN A 96 27.92 14.11 43.43
N ARG A 97 26.93 14.54 42.62
CA ARG A 97 26.78 15.96 42.27
C ARG A 97 26.41 16.83 43.47
N LEU A 98 25.54 16.33 44.34
CA LEU A 98 25.02 17.08 45.50
C LEU A 98 25.90 16.95 46.77
N GLY A 99 26.83 15.99 46.81
CA GLY A 99 27.64 15.69 47.99
C GLY A 99 26.83 15.03 49.10
N ILE A 100 25.77 14.25 48.78
CA ILE A 100 24.86 13.60 49.72
C ILE A 100 25.04 12.08 49.60
N ALA A 101 25.07 11.36 50.73
CA ALA A 101 25.20 9.90 50.68
C ALA A 101 23.99 9.24 50.03
N MET A 102 24.22 8.24 49.14
CA MET A 102 23.14 7.51 48.47
C MET A 102 22.11 6.90 49.44
N GLY A 103 22.56 6.48 50.62
CA GLY A 103 21.69 5.87 51.65
C GLY A 103 20.62 6.80 52.22
N GLU A 104 20.78 8.10 52.08
CA GLU A 104 19.80 9.10 52.55
C GLU A 104 18.46 8.97 51.80
N LEU A 105 18.48 8.50 50.54
CA LEU A 105 17.24 8.34 49.75
C LEU A 105 16.28 7.30 50.33
N ARG A 106 16.76 6.31 51.09
CA ARG A 106 15.93 5.23 51.64
C ARG A 106 14.78 5.72 52.54
N GLY A 107 14.98 6.83 53.24
CA GLY A 107 13.95 7.43 54.12
C GLY A 107 13.07 8.46 53.41
N TYR A 108 13.21 8.64 52.09
CA TYR A 108 12.43 9.63 51.35
C TYR A 108 11.02 9.10 51.00
N GLY A 109 10.00 9.90 51.25
CA GLY A 109 8.65 9.60 50.82
C GLY A 109 7.85 8.66 51.74
N GLU A 110 8.38 8.31 52.91
CA GLU A 110 7.63 7.56 53.93
C GLU A 110 6.26 8.19 54.25
N ARG A 111 6.19 9.52 54.15
CA ARG A 111 4.92 10.27 54.24
C ARG A 111 4.50 10.70 52.84
N GLU A 112 3.36 10.16 52.38
CA GLU A 112 2.78 10.48 51.06
C GLU A 112 2.58 11.99 50.83
N GLN A 113 2.12 12.70 51.88
CA GLN A 113 1.91 14.16 51.80
C GLN A 113 3.19 14.92 51.50
N THR A 114 4.33 14.52 52.09
CA THR A 114 5.63 15.16 51.83
C THR A 114 6.05 14.95 50.38
N ARG A 115 5.95 13.72 49.86
CA ARG A 115 6.28 13.36 48.49
C ARG A 115 5.42 14.13 47.50
N THR A 116 4.11 14.17 47.70
CA THR A 116 3.15 14.86 46.83
C THR A 116 3.34 16.38 46.90
N GLY A 117 3.64 16.94 48.09
CA GLY A 117 3.98 18.36 48.23
C GLY A 117 5.22 18.73 47.42
N HIS A 118 6.31 17.98 47.61
CA HIS A 118 7.53 18.18 46.84
C HIS A 118 7.32 18.04 45.32
N LEU A 119 6.50 17.07 44.87
CA LEU A 119 6.18 16.92 43.46
C LEU A 119 5.45 18.15 42.89
N ARG A 120 4.59 18.81 43.63
CA ARG A 120 3.95 20.06 43.22
C ARG A 120 4.95 21.20 43.05
N GLU A 121 5.89 21.32 43.97
CA GLU A 121 6.96 22.33 43.91
C GLU A 121 7.87 22.07 42.72
N VAL A 122 8.29 20.81 42.53
CA VAL A 122 9.08 20.37 41.38
C VAL A 122 8.36 20.65 40.07
N ALA A 123 7.08 20.29 39.98
CA ALA A 123 6.27 20.53 38.77
C ALA A 123 6.18 22.03 38.47
N GLY A 124 5.91 22.86 39.47
CA GLY A 124 5.88 24.32 39.31
C GLY A 124 7.22 24.88 38.83
N TYR A 125 8.32 24.46 39.44
CA TYR A 125 9.68 24.87 39.03
C TYR A 125 10.02 24.45 37.59
N ALA A 126 9.70 23.21 37.21
CA ALA A 126 10.00 22.66 35.90
C ALA A 126 8.97 23.09 34.80
N GLY A 127 7.98 23.92 35.13
CA GLY A 127 6.94 24.36 34.19
C GLY A 127 5.95 23.27 33.80
N TRP A 128 5.75 22.26 34.69
CA TRP A 128 4.75 21.22 34.53
C TRP A 128 3.45 21.59 35.25
N ARG A 129 2.33 21.13 34.69
CA ARG A 129 1.00 21.39 35.24
C ARG A 129 0.36 20.07 35.68
N SER A 130 -0.40 20.11 36.77
CA SER A 130 -1.30 19.04 37.13
C SER A 130 -2.49 18.98 36.18
N MET A 131 -3.11 17.82 36.06
CA MET A 131 -4.33 17.65 35.28
C MET A 131 -5.47 18.44 35.90
N ASP A 132 -5.95 19.45 35.20
CA ASP A 132 -7.13 20.26 35.48
C ASP A 132 -8.29 19.89 34.55
N THR A 133 -9.43 20.57 34.68
CA THR A 133 -10.60 20.33 33.82
C THR A 133 -10.31 20.56 32.34
N ALA A 134 -9.50 21.57 32.02
CA ALA A 134 -9.11 21.87 30.64
C ALA A 134 -8.18 20.77 30.08
N GLY A 135 -7.15 20.38 30.83
CA GLY A 135 -6.23 19.31 30.45
C GLY A 135 -6.95 17.97 30.23
N TRP A 136 -7.96 17.65 31.04
CA TRP A 136 -8.79 16.46 30.81
C TRP A 136 -9.61 16.56 29.53
N LYS A 137 -10.21 17.70 29.27
CA LYS A 137 -10.99 17.94 28.05
C LYS A 137 -10.12 17.79 26.80
N ASP A 138 -8.96 18.42 26.81
CA ASP A 138 -8.02 18.38 25.69
C ASP A 138 -7.50 16.95 25.44
N LEU A 139 -7.17 16.21 26.50
CA LEU A 139 -6.78 14.81 26.39
C LEU A 139 -7.93 13.93 25.87
N ASP A 140 -9.16 14.14 26.32
CA ASP A 140 -10.32 13.38 25.87
C ASP A 140 -10.61 13.63 24.37
N GLU A 141 -10.48 14.88 23.88
CA GLU A 141 -10.62 15.19 22.46
C GLU A 141 -9.46 14.62 21.63
N PHE A 142 -8.23 14.73 22.12
CA PHE A 142 -7.08 14.08 21.50
C PHE A 142 -7.27 12.56 21.38
N LEU A 143 -7.63 11.90 22.48
CA LEU A 143 -7.88 10.46 22.49
C LEU A 143 -9.04 10.06 21.60
N PHE A 144 -10.10 10.85 21.53
CA PHE A 144 -11.22 10.60 20.63
C PHE A 144 -10.79 10.68 19.17
N ALA A 145 -10.04 11.72 18.77
CA ALA A 145 -9.52 11.85 17.41
C ALA A 145 -8.66 10.62 17.05
N ARG A 146 -7.74 10.22 17.93
CA ARG A 146 -6.91 9.01 17.72
C ARG A 146 -7.73 7.71 17.73
N ALA A 147 -8.77 7.61 18.55
CA ALA A 147 -9.65 6.45 18.59
C ALA A 147 -10.52 6.31 17.34
N MET A 148 -10.75 7.39 16.61
CA MET A 148 -11.37 7.33 15.28
C MET A 148 -10.43 6.74 14.21
N GLU A 149 -9.12 6.77 14.43
CA GLU A 149 -8.12 6.20 13.51
C GLU A 149 -7.73 4.77 13.93
N HIS A 150 -7.56 4.53 15.22
CA HIS A 150 -7.07 3.28 15.79
C HIS A 150 -7.96 2.80 16.95
N ASP A 151 -8.10 1.49 17.14
CA ASP A 151 -8.88 0.92 18.25
C ASP A 151 -8.03 0.07 19.23
N SER A 152 -6.68 0.10 19.08
CA SER A 152 -5.78 -0.59 20.00
C SER A 152 -5.67 0.17 21.33
N PRO A 153 -6.09 -0.42 22.47
CA PRO A 153 -6.01 0.25 23.76
C PRO A 153 -4.56 0.51 24.21
N LYS A 154 -3.63 -0.39 23.87
CA LYS A 154 -2.19 -0.22 24.17
C LYS A 154 -1.60 0.96 23.38
N LEU A 155 -1.94 1.09 22.09
CA LEU A 155 -1.49 2.20 21.27
C LEU A 155 -2.06 3.53 21.78
N LEU A 156 -3.37 3.60 22.03
CA LEU A 156 -4.01 4.81 22.54
C LEU A 156 -3.46 5.24 23.90
N PHE A 157 -3.16 4.28 24.77
CA PHE A 157 -2.50 4.57 26.06
C PHE A 157 -1.10 5.18 25.84
N ARG A 158 -0.31 4.62 24.95
CA ARG A 158 1.02 5.17 24.63
C ARG A 158 0.91 6.58 24.06
N LEU A 159 0.01 6.81 23.09
CA LEU A 159 -0.23 8.14 22.52
C LEU A 159 -0.70 9.15 23.59
N ALA A 160 -1.53 8.71 24.56
CA ALA A 160 -1.90 9.55 25.68
C ALA A 160 -0.69 9.95 26.54
N CYS A 161 0.22 9.03 26.82
CA CYS A 161 1.45 9.33 27.56
C CYS A 161 2.36 10.30 26.80
N GLU A 162 2.52 10.11 25.50
CA GLU A 162 3.30 11.00 24.61
C GLU A 162 2.69 12.40 24.55
N TYR A 163 1.36 12.50 24.44
CA TYR A 163 0.63 13.77 24.47
C TYR A 163 0.84 14.52 25.79
N LEU A 164 0.68 13.82 26.92
CA LEU A 164 0.86 14.41 28.25
C LEU A 164 2.29 14.91 28.46
N LEU A 165 3.29 14.12 28.02
CA LEU A 165 4.70 14.47 28.10
C LEU A 165 5.01 15.74 27.27
N SER A 166 4.55 15.79 26.01
CA SER A 166 4.76 16.93 25.12
C SER A 166 4.06 18.20 25.60
N SER A 167 2.89 18.05 26.22
CA SER A 167 2.10 19.15 26.79
C SER A 167 2.57 19.58 28.19
N ARG A 168 3.60 18.96 28.75
CA ARG A 168 4.08 19.13 30.14
C ARG A 168 2.95 18.99 31.16
N LEU A 169 2.12 17.99 31.00
CA LEU A 169 1.07 17.62 31.93
C LEU A 169 1.52 16.37 32.71
N VAL A 170 1.46 16.44 34.06
CA VAL A 170 1.82 15.30 34.88
C VAL A 170 0.88 14.14 34.59
N ARG A 171 1.44 13.00 34.21
CA ARG A 171 0.66 11.81 33.86
C ARG A 171 -0.19 11.33 35.05
N PRO A 172 -1.51 11.20 34.90
CA PRO A 172 -2.36 10.63 35.93
C PRO A 172 -2.10 9.13 36.12
N GLY A 173 -2.67 8.56 37.18
CA GLY A 173 -2.55 7.14 37.46
C GLY A 173 -2.99 6.27 36.27
N VAL A 174 -2.28 5.16 36.03
CA VAL A 174 -2.46 4.26 34.87
C VAL A 174 -3.92 3.81 34.70
N ILE A 175 -4.59 3.46 35.82
CA ILE A 175 -5.98 2.99 35.76
C ILE A 175 -6.92 4.09 35.27
N LEU A 176 -6.72 5.33 35.76
CA LEU A 176 -7.55 6.46 35.32
C LEU A 176 -7.35 6.77 33.86
N LEU A 177 -6.11 6.74 33.38
CA LEU A 177 -5.79 6.94 31.97
C LEU A 177 -6.39 5.84 31.08
N LEU A 178 -6.35 4.57 31.51
CA LEU A 178 -7.00 3.46 30.80
C LEU A 178 -8.52 3.61 30.72
N ARG A 179 -9.16 4.15 31.77
CA ARG A 179 -10.60 4.46 31.75
C ARG A 179 -10.90 5.53 30.68
N ARG A 180 -10.06 6.56 30.55
CA ARG A 180 -10.21 7.58 29.49
C ARG A 180 -10.03 6.99 28.09
N VAL A 181 -9.04 6.13 27.91
CA VAL A 181 -8.85 5.39 26.66
C VAL A 181 -10.09 4.53 26.32
N ALA A 182 -10.64 3.82 27.29
CA ALA A 182 -11.85 3.01 27.08
C ALA A 182 -13.06 3.88 26.71
N ALA A 183 -13.24 5.03 27.37
CA ALA A 183 -14.30 5.98 27.06
C ALA A 183 -14.16 6.58 25.66
N ALA A 184 -12.95 6.98 25.27
CA ALA A 184 -12.66 7.48 23.92
C ALA A 184 -12.97 6.44 22.83
N ARG A 185 -12.60 5.17 23.06
CA ARG A 185 -12.94 4.06 22.15
C ARG A 185 -14.45 3.82 22.08
N ALA A 186 -15.16 3.89 23.19
CA ALA A 186 -16.62 3.76 23.20
C ALA A 186 -17.28 4.91 22.44
N ARG A 187 -16.85 6.16 22.65
CA ARG A 187 -17.30 7.34 21.92
C ARG A 187 -17.02 7.21 20.41
N ALA A 188 -15.83 6.77 20.01
CA ALA A 188 -15.47 6.56 18.62
C ALA A 188 -16.34 5.48 17.93
N ARG A 189 -16.72 4.42 18.64
CA ARG A 189 -17.65 3.41 18.14
C ARG A 189 -19.06 3.98 17.95
N GLY A 190 -19.57 4.70 18.96
CA GLY A 190 -20.86 5.37 18.86
C GLY A 190 -20.92 6.38 17.73
N GLU A 191 -19.88 7.18 17.55
CA GLU A 191 -19.75 8.14 16.45
C GLU A 191 -19.68 7.42 15.08
N THR A 192 -18.94 6.32 14.98
CA THR A 192 -18.90 5.51 13.77
C THR A 192 -20.29 5.00 13.38
N TRP A 193 -21.02 4.47 14.36
CA TRP A 193 -22.41 4.03 14.15
C TRP A 193 -23.33 5.18 13.71
N ALA A 194 -23.27 6.32 14.41
CA ALA A 194 -24.09 7.48 14.09
C ALA A 194 -23.87 7.97 12.66
N ARG A 195 -22.63 7.95 12.18
CA ARG A 195 -22.27 8.36 10.82
C ARG A 195 -22.76 7.40 9.75
N VAL A 196 -22.76 6.08 9.97
CA VAL A 196 -23.12 5.10 8.94
C VAL A 196 -24.56 4.61 9.01
N ARG A 197 -25.29 4.88 10.10
CA ARG A 197 -26.64 4.32 10.30
C ARG A 197 -27.65 4.66 9.21
N HIS A 198 -27.49 5.80 8.52
CA HIS A 198 -28.36 6.20 7.43
C HIS A 198 -28.22 5.31 6.18
N LEU A 199 -27.13 4.57 6.05
CA LEU A 199 -26.89 3.58 5.00
C LEU A 199 -27.53 2.22 5.32
N LEU A 200 -27.98 2.02 6.56
CA LEU A 200 -28.47 0.74 7.07
C LEU A 200 -30.01 0.69 7.00
N THR A 201 -30.53 0.56 5.78
CA THR A 201 -31.94 0.21 5.57
C THR A 201 -32.17 -1.25 5.95
N ASP A 202 -33.42 -1.66 6.19
CA ASP A 202 -33.78 -3.07 6.49
C ASP A 202 -33.26 -4.01 5.42
N ARG A 203 -33.40 -3.64 4.15
CA ARG A 203 -32.85 -4.38 3.02
C ARG A 203 -31.34 -4.54 3.13
N ARG A 204 -30.61 -3.44 3.39
CA ARG A 204 -29.15 -3.46 3.51
C ARG A 204 -28.70 -4.31 4.70
N CYS A 205 -29.38 -4.23 5.82
CA CYS A 205 -29.09 -5.07 6.99
C CYS A 205 -29.26 -6.56 6.65
N ALA A 206 -30.34 -6.93 5.96
CA ALA A 206 -30.57 -8.31 5.52
C ALA A 206 -29.48 -8.79 4.53
N GLU A 207 -29.08 -7.96 3.56
CA GLU A 207 -27.98 -8.26 2.63
C GLU A 207 -26.66 -8.47 3.37
N LEU A 208 -26.34 -7.63 4.37
CA LEU A 208 -25.14 -7.76 5.19
C LEU A 208 -25.17 -9.02 6.07
N ASP A 209 -26.31 -9.39 6.61
CA ASP A 209 -26.47 -10.60 7.42
C ASP A 209 -26.30 -11.87 6.57
N LEU A 210 -26.76 -11.85 5.31
CA LEU A 210 -26.55 -12.94 4.36
C LEU A 210 -25.06 -13.20 4.06
N LEU A 211 -24.19 -12.21 4.19
CA LEU A 211 -22.74 -12.43 4.06
C LEU A 211 -22.19 -13.42 5.10
N LEU A 212 -22.88 -13.57 6.23
CA LEU A 212 -22.48 -14.39 7.36
C LEU A 212 -23.11 -15.79 7.37
N VAL A 213 -24.06 -16.05 6.47
CA VAL A 213 -24.75 -17.33 6.36
C VAL A 213 -24.11 -18.17 5.25
N PRO A 214 -23.88 -19.48 5.46
CA PRO A 214 -23.38 -20.34 4.40
C PRO A 214 -24.31 -20.34 3.19
N ASP A 215 -23.75 -20.07 2.02
CA ASP A 215 -24.46 -20.13 0.74
C ASP A 215 -24.34 -21.54 0.15
N ALA A 216 -25.44 -22.09 -0.34
CA ALA A 216 -25.50 -23.46 -0.86
C ALA A 216 -24.63 -23.64 -2.13
N TYR A 217 -24.54 -22.62 -2.97
CA TYR A 217 -23.73 -22.66 -4.20
C TYR A 217 -22.24 -22.52 -3.89
N LEU A 218 -21.88 -21.63 -2.96
CA LEU A 218 -20.49 -21.38 -2.59
C LEU A 218 -19.92 -22.44 -1.65
N GLY A 219 -20.76 -23.25 -0.96
CA GLY A 219 -20.36 -24.20 0.06
C GLY A 219 -19.73 -23.58 1.31
N ARG A 220 -19.77 -22.24 1.44
CA ARG A 220 -19.22 -21.43 2.52
C ARG A 220 -19.94 -20.10 2.61
N THR A 221 -19.63 -19.29 3.64
CA THR A 221 -20.19 -17.95 3.72
C THR A 221 -19.63 -17.04 2.62
N PRO A 222 -20.45 -16.13 2.03
CA PRO A 222 -19.95 -15.14 1.09
C PRO A 222 -18.78 -14.31 1.66
N LEU A 223 -18.80 -13.99 2.95
CA LEU A 223 -17.69 -13.35 3.65
C LEU A 223 -16.37 -14.14 3.48
N ALA A 224 -16.40 -15.45 3.73
CA ALA A 224 -15.21 -16.29 3.61
C ALA A 224 -14.77 -16.46 2.16
N TRP A 225 -15.73 -16.51 1.22
CA TRP A 225 -15.47 -16.60 -0.21
C TRP A 225 -14.80 -15.33 -0.76
N LEU A 226 -15.27 -14.15 -0.37
CA LEU A 226 -14.65 -12.87 -0.74
C LEU A 226 -13.23 -12.72 -0.18
N GLY A 227 -12.95 -13.36 0.95
CA GLY A 227 -11.63 -13.30 1.59
C GLY A 227 -10.55 -14.19 0.96
N VAL A 228 -10.91 -15.07 0.01
CA VAL A 228 -9.95 -15.95 -0.69
C VAL A 228 -9.34 -15.21 -1.87
N GLY A 229 -8.05 -14.93 -1.82
CA GLY A 229 -7.33 -14.36 -2.96
C GLY A 229 -7.00 -15.41 -4.04
N PRO A 230 -6.65 -14.98 -5.26
CA PRO A 230 -6.22 -15.86 -6.33
C PRO A 230 -4.86 -16.49 -6.02
N THR A 231 -4.65 -17.71 -6.50
CA THR A 231 -3.38 -18.45 -6.33
C THR A 231 -2.54 -18.50 -7.61
N SER A 232 -3.08 -18.02 -8.72
CA SER A 232 -2.42 -18.00 -10.04
C SER A 232 -3.03 -16.91 -10.92
N SER A 233 -2.34 -16.58 -12.02
CA SER A 233 -2.84 -15.67 -13.06
C SER A 233 -3.50 -16.41 -14.25
N SER A 234 -4.15 -17.54 -13.96
CA SER A 234 -4.85 -18.33 -14.99
C SER A 234 -6.19 -17.68 -15.40
N PRO A 235 -6.74 -18.02 -16.59
CA PRO A 235 -8.06 -17.59 -17.01
C PRO A 235 -9.18 -17.93 -16.00
N ALA A 236 -9.04 -19.07 -15.32
CA ALA A 236 -9.98 -19.48 -14.28
C ALA A 236 -9.92 -18.54 -13.06
N ALA A 237 -8.73 -18.10 -12.66
CA ALA A 237 -8.56 -17.15 -11.57
C ALA A 237 -9.17 -15.78 -11.93
N VAL A 238 -8.96 -15.28 -13.15
CA VAL A 238 -9.60 -14.04 -13.62
C VAL A 238 -11.12 -14.15 -13.57
N LYS A 239 -11.68 -15.28 -14.03
CA LYS A 239 -13.14 -15.52 -13.97
C LYS A 239 -13.66 -15.56 -12.53
N ALA A 240 -12.93 -16.19 -11.62
CA ALA A 240 -13.31 -16.24 -10.21
C ALA A 240 -13.37 -14.83 -9.57
N GLU A 241 -12.42 -13.96 -9.88
CA GLU A 241 -12.46 -12.57 -9.40
C GLU A 241 -13.58 -11.77 -10.08
N LEU A 242 -13.90 -12.04 -11.36
CA LEU A 242 -15.05 -11.45 -12.04
C LEU A 242 -16.40 -11.88 -11.42
N GLU A 243 -16.52 -13.12 -10.96
CA GLU A 243 -17.70 -13.59 -10.22
C GLU A 243 -17.88 -12.81 -8.90
N LYS A 244 -16.78 -12.61 -8.14
CA LYS A 244 -16.79 -11.78 -6.93
C LYS A 244 -17.16 -10.33 -7.24
N LEU A 245 -16.58 -9.75 -8.28
CA LEU A 245 -16.89 -8.39 -8.70
C LEU A 245 -18.39 -8.24 -9.06
N THR A 246 -18.94 -9.21 -9.78
CA THR A 246 -20.36 -9.26 -10.13
C THR A 246 -21.25 -9.37 -8.89
N TYR A 247 -20.86 -10.22 -7.93
CA TYR A 247 -21.56 -10.37 -6.65
C TYR A 247 -21.55 -9.05 -5.85
N LEU A 248 -20.39 -8.40 -5.74
CA LEU A 248 -20.24 -7.12 -5.03
C LEU A 248 -21.04 -5.99 -5.70
N ARG A 249 -21.13 -5.99 -7.01
CA ARG A 249 -21.95 -5.02 -7.76
C ARG A 249 -23.45 -5.23 -7.55
N ARG A 250 -23.93 -6.46 -7.45
CA ARG A 250 -25.34 -6.76 -7.10
C ARG A 250 -25.72 -6.23 -5.72
N LEU A 251 -24.74 -6.12 -4.81
CA LEU A 251 -24.90 -5.53 -3.50
C LEU A 251 -24.65 -4.01 -3.50
N ASP A 252 -24.49 -3.38 -4.64
CA ASP A 252 -24.12 -1.96 -4.79
C ASP A 252 -22.91 -1.54 -3.92
N ALA A 253 -21.97 -2.48 -3.70
CA ALA A 253 -20.81 -2.26 -2.84
C ALA A 253 -19.90 -1.11 -3.32
N HIS A 254 -19.81 -0.94 -4.64
CA HIS A 254 -19.03 0.12 -5.30
C HIS A 254 -19.66 1.51 -5.17
N MET A 255 -20.96 1.58 -4.82
CA MET A 255 -21.70 2.83 -4.62
C MET A 255 -21.72 3.28 -3.16
N LEU A 256 -21.14 2.49 -2.24
CA LEU A 256 -21.11 2.84 -0.83
C LEU A 256 -20.15 4.01 -0.57
N ASP A 257 -20.71 5.20 -0.40
CA ASP A 257 -19.93 6.34 0.08
C ASP A 257 -19.73 6.24 1.60
N LEU A 258 -18.48 6.06 2.00
CA LEU A 258 -18.04 6.03 3.40
C LEU A 258 -17.06 7.17 3.70
N SER A 259 -17.07 8.24 2.90
CA SER A 259 -16.20 9.41 3.06
C SER A 259 -16.39 10.12 4.42
N MET A 260 -17.59 10.00 5.02
CA MET A 260 -17.86 10.51 6.37
C MET A 260 -17.03 9.84 7.47
N LEU A 261 -16.41 8.68 7.20
CA LEU A 261 -15.47 8.03 8.10
C LEU A 261 -14.03 8.35 7.69
N PRO A 262 -13.14 8.65 8.65
CA PRO A 262 -11.70 8.77 8.36
C PRO A 262 -11.16 7.52 7.64
N ALA A 263 -10.21 7.71 6.72
CA ALA A 263 -9.63 6.63 5.93
C ALA A 263 -9.04 5.52 6.81
N GLU A 264 -8.37 5.89 7.90
CA GLU A 264 -7.80 4.95 8.87
C GLU A 264 -8.89 4.11 9.56
N ARG A 265 -10.02 4.75 9.91
CA ARG A 265 -11.15 4.04 10.50
C ARG A 265 -11.75 3.01 9.56
N ARG A 266 -11.91 3.37 8.29
CA ARG A 266 -12.39 2.46 7.24
C ARG A 266 -11.46 1.26 7.08
N ARG A 267 -10.15 1.50 6.96
CA ARG A 267 -9.13 0.44 6.86
C ARG A 267 -9.13 -0.47 8.09
N PHE A 268 -9.20 0.12 9.28
CA PHE A 268 -9.25 -0.63 10.53
C PHE A 268 -10.46 -1.56 10.58
N LEU A 269 -11.68 -1.05 10.34
CA LEU A 269 -12.91 -1.84 10.40
C LEU A 269 -12.94 -2.94 9.33
N ALA A 270 -12.56 -2.65 8.10
CA ALA A 270 -12.42 -3.66 7.06
C ALA A 270 -11.41 -4.75 7.43
N GLY A 271 -10.25 -4.36 8.00
CA GLY A 271 -9.26 -5.29 8.53
C GLY A 271 -9.78 -6.17 9.67
N VAL A 272 -10.65 -5.64 10.54
CA VAL A 272 -11.34 -6.43 11.57
C VAL A 272 -12.26 -7.45 10.91
N GLY A 273 -13.04 -7.03 9.91
CA GLY A 273 -13.95 -7.91 9.16
C GLY A 273 -13.23 -9.08 8.49
N ARG A 274 -12.06 -8.84 7.91
CA ARG A 274 -11.24 -9.90 7.27
C ARG A 274 -10.69 -10.94 8.26
N ARG A 275 -10.44 -10.54 9.51
CA ARG A 275 -9.86 -11.44 10.53
C ARG A 275 -10.89 -12.23 11.31
N LEU A 276 -12.14 -11.79 11.32
CA LEU A 276 -13.20 -12.43 12.09
C LEU A 276 -13.96 -13.45 11.25
N THR A 277 -14.35 -14.55 11.91
CA THR A 277 -15.26 -15.52 11.31
C THR A 277 -16.68 -14.96 11.25
N GLY A 278 -17.51 -15.50 10.35
CA GLY A 278 -18.93 -15.14 10.25
C GLY A 278 -19.66 -15.29 11.60
N GLN A 279 -19.41 -16.38 12.35
CA GLN A 279 -19.99 -16.59 13.68
C GLN A 279 -19.54 -15.53 14.70
N ALA A 280 -18.26 -15.13 14.67
CA ALA A 280 -17.75 -14.11 15.57
C ALA A 280 -18.37 -12.73 15.28
N LEU A 281 -18.72 -12.46 14.02
CA LEU A 281 -19.44 -11.25 13.63
C LEU A 281 -20.91 -11.33 14.01
N GLN A 282 -21.59 -12.46 13.82
CA GLN A 282 -23.00 -12.65 14.20
C GLN A 282 -23.24 -12.43 15.69
N ARG A 283 -22.28 -12.82 16.55
CA ARG A 283 -22.36 -12.63 18.01
C ARG A 283 -22.18 -11.18 18.46
N ARG A 284 -21.78 -10.27 17.56
CA ARG A 284 -21.61 -8.84 17.89
C ARG A 284 -22.94 -8.11 17.77
N GLU A 285 -23.11 -7.13 18.65
CA GLU A 285 -24.24 -6.21 18.56
C GLU A 285 -24.28 -5.52 17.18
N PRO A 286 -25.47 -5.23 16.64
CA PRO A 286 -25.65 -4.58 15.34
C PRO A 286 -24.81 -3.32 15.16
N GLU A 287 -24.73 -2.48 16.19
CA GLU A 287 -23.93 -1.23 16.19
C GLU A 287 -22.43 -1.45 15.96
N ARG A 288 -21.93 -2.65 16.27
CA ARG A 288 -20.52 -3.03 16.02
C ARG A 288 -20.38 -3.85 14.74
N ARG A 289 -21.34 -4.70 14.43
CA ARG A 289 -21.31 -5.62 13.31
C ARG A 289 -21.45 -4.90 11.97
N TYR A 290 -22.47 -4.07 11.82
CA TYR A 290 -22.77 -3.46 10.52
C TYR A 290 -21.71 -2.45 10.04
N PRO A 291 -21.14 -1.57 10.87
CA PRO A 291 -20.03 -0.74 10.40
C PRO A 291 -18.83 -1.53 9.88
N ILE A 292 -18.54 -2.69 10.49
CA ILE A 292 -17.48 -3.61 10.03
C ILE A 292 -17.85 -4.20 8.67
N LEU A 293 -19.08 -4.69 8.51
CA LEU A 293 -19.54 -5.30 7.26
C LEU A 293 -19.65 -4.29 6.12
N LEU A 294 -20.16 -3.08 6.37
CA LEU A 294 -20.21 -2.00 5.37
C LEU A 294 -18.83 -1.63 4.86
N THR A 295 -17.89 -1.41 5.80
CA THR A 295 -16.52 -1.04 5.42
C THR A 295 -15.79 -2.18 4.72
N LEU A 296 -16.02 -3.42 5.14
CA LEU A 296 -15.48 -4.59 4.47
C LEU A 296 -16.04 -4.74 3.06
N LEU A 297 -17.36 -4.57 2.88
CA LEU A 297 -18.02 -4.69 1.58
C LEU A 297 -17.49 -3.64 0.59
N ALA A 298 -17.44 -2.37 1.01
CA ALA A 298 -16.90 -1.29 0.19
C ALA A 298 -15.41 -1.50 -0.17
N GLN A 299 -14.60 -1.93 0.81
CA GLN A 299 -13.18 -2.19 0.56
C GLN A 299 -12.98 -3.43 -0.33
N SER A 300 -13.82 -4.47 -0.18
CA SER A 300 -13.74 -5.66 -1.03
C SER A 300 -14.06 -5.35 -2.49
N ALA A 301 -14.96 -4.39 -2.76
CA ALA A 301 -15.25 -3.96 -4.13
C ALA A 301 -14.01 -3.36 -4.82
N VAL A 302 -13.22 -2.58 -4.09
CA VAL A 302 -11.96 -2.01 -4.59
C VAL A 302 -10.89 -3.10 -4.74
N ASP A 303 -10.71 -3.93 -3.71
CA ASP A 303 -9.63 -4.93 -3.70
C ASP A 303 -9.84 -6.01 -4.77
N VAL A 304 -11.08 -6.49 -4.97
CA VAL A 304 -11.42 -7.48 -6.01
C VAL A 304 -11.22 -6.89 -7.41
N LEU A 305 -11.59 -5.63 -7.61
CA LEU A 305 -11.35 -4.94 -8.88
C LEU A 305 -9.85 -4.79 -9.17
N ASP A 306 -9.08 -4.33 -8.18
CA ASP A 306 -7.62 -4.20 -8.28
C ASP A 306 -6.95 -5.55 -8.60
N GLU A 307 -7.37 -6.61 -7.92
CA GLU A 307 -6.84 -7.96 -8.09
C GLU A 307 -7.18 -8.54 -9.47
N MET A 308 -8.42 -8.39 -9.93
CA MET A 308 -8.83 -8.81 -11.26
C MET A 308 -8.03 -8.11 -12.36
N LEU A 309 -7.80 -6.78 -12.25
CA LEU A 309 -6.99 -6.03 -13.18
C LEU A 309 -5.51 -6.45 -13.15
N LEU A 310 -4.98 -6.75 -11.96
CA LEU A 310 -3.63 -7.30 -11.80
C LEU A 310 -3.49 -8.66 -12.49
N LEU A 311 -4.47 -9.55 -12.33
CA LEU A 311 -4.48 -10.84 -13.00
C LEU A 311 -4.56 -10.69 -14.53
N PHE A 312 -5.36 -9.76 -15.02
CA PHE A 312 -5.43 -9.41 -16.45
C PHE A 312 -4.06 -8.96 -16.98
N ASP A 313 -3.40 -8.04 -16.28
CA ASP A 313 -2.05 -7.60 -16.61
C ASP A 313 -1.06 -8.76 -16.63
N GLN A 314 -1.03 -9.59 -15.58
CA GLN A 314 -0.11 -10.72 -15.47
C GLN A 314 -0.35 -11.79 -16.54
N ALA A 315 -1.62 -12.07 -16.87
CA ALA A 315 -1.96 -13.05 -17.88
C ALA A 315 -1.46 -12.65 -19.28
N ILE A 316 -1.60 -11.39 -19.66
CA ILE A 316 -1.09 -10.87 -20.94
C ILE A 316 0.45 -10.84 -20.93
N SER A 317 1.04 -10.32 -19.85
CA SER A 317 2.50 -10.20 -19.71
C SER A 317 3.21 -11.53 -19.74
N GLY A 318 2.61 -12.56 -19.13
CA GLY A 318 3.14 -13.93 -19.16
C GLY A 318 3.16 -14.50 -20.60
N ARG A 319 2.14 -14.19 -21.41
CA ARG A 319 2.12 -14.62 -22.83
C ARG A 319 3.14 -13.85 -23.66
N GLU A 320 3.29 -12.55 -23.42
CA GLU A 320 4.29 -11.75 -24.11
C GLU A 320 5.72 -12.18 -23.74
N ALA A 321 5.99 -12.46 -22.47
CA ALA A 321 7.30 -12.97 -22.06
C ALA A 321 7.61 -14.33 -22.72
N ALA A 322 6.63 -15.23 -22.76
CA ALA A 322 6.78 -16.52 -23.42
C ALA A 322 7.00 -16.37 -24.95
N ALA A 323 6.33 -15.41 -25.59
CA ALA A 323 6.55 -15.10 -27.00
C ALA A 323 7.96 -14.54 -27.25
N LYS A 324 8.44 -13.61 -26.42
CA LYS A 324 9.81 -13.07 -26.49
C LYS A 324 10.86 -14.15 -26.31
N GLN A 325 10.66 -15.07 -25.37
CA GLN A 325 11.56 -16.20 -25.17
C GLN A 325 11.63 -17.11 -26.40
N LYS A 326 10.48 -17.48 -26.99
CA LYS A 326 10.45 -18.30 -28.21
C LYS A 326 11.13 -17.60 -29.38
N VAL A 327 10.98 -16.28 -29.51
CA VAL A 327 11.71 -15.49 -30.50
C VAL A 327 13.22 -15.57 -30.27
N ALA A 328 13.67 -15.42 -29.03
CA ALA A 328 15.09 -15.52 -28.68
C ALA A 328 15.66 -16.93 -29.00
N GLU A 329 14.91 -17.98 -28.68
CA GLU A 329 15.26 -19.37 -29.00
C GLU A 329 15.36 -19.58 -30.52
N ALA A 330 14.39 -19.09 -31.31
CA ALA A 330 14.41 -19.17 -32.77
C ALA A 330 15.58 -18.39 -33.38
N LEU A 331 15.93 -17.22 -32.83
CA LEU A 331 17.09 -16.44 -33.25
C LEU A 331 18.42 -17.13 -32.95
N ALA A 332 18.53 -17.76 -31.76
CA ALA A 332 19.70 -18.51 -31.36
C ALA A 332 19.91 -19.75 -32.28
N GLU A 333 18.81 -20.44 -32.61
CA GLU A 333 18.88 -21.57 -33.55
C GLU A 333 19.30 -21.14 -34.95
N ARG A 334 18.78 -19.97 -35.43
CA ARG A 334 19.22 -19.38 -36.70
C ARG A 334 20.68 -18.92 -36.70
N ALA A 335 21.18 -18.44 -35.55
CA ALA A 335 22.60 -18.08 -35.43
C ALA A 335 23.49 -19.30 -35.63
N LYS A 336 23.15 -20.45 -34.99
CA LYS A 336 23.83 -21.74 -35.22
C LYS A 336 23.74 -22.17 -36.66
N GLY A 337 22.56 -22.05 -37.29
CA GLY A 337 22.40 -22.29 -38.73
C GLY A 337 23.28 -21.36 -39.59
N GLY A 338 23.51 -20.11 -39.12
CA GLY A 338 24.46 -19.17 -39.74
C GLY A 338 25.90 -19.65 -39.72
N GLU A 339 26.36 -20.14 -38.57
CA GLU A 339 27.70 -20.75 -38.42
C GLU A 339 27.86 -21.97 -39.32
N ASN A 340 26.84 -22.84 -39.35
CA ASN A 340 26.84 -24.01 -40.23
C ASN A 340 26.89 -23.62 -41.73
N ARG A 341 26.21 -22.55 -42.13
CA ARG A 341 26.27 -22.02 -43.49
C ARG A 341 27.64 -21.42 -43.84
N GLN A 342 28.28 -20.74 -42.85
CA GLN A 342 29.63 -20.21 -43.01
C GLN A 342 30.63 -21.36 -43.21
N ALA A 343 30.55 -22.38 -42.36
CA ALA A 343 31.37 -23.58 -42.48
C ALA A 343 31.13 -24.30 -43.84
N LEU A 344 29.88 -24.38 -44.31
CA LEU A 344 29.56 -24.92 -45.63
C LEU A 344 30.16 -24.08 -46.76
N LEU A 345 30.13 -22.73 -46.65
CA LEU A 345 30.74 -21.85 -47.61
C LEU A 345 32.26 -22.04 -47.66
N ASP A 346 32.91 -22.15 -46.49
CA ASP A 346 34.35 -22.40 -46.41
C ASP A 346 34.72 -23.75 -47.03
N GLU A 347 33.89 -24.79 -46.81
CA GLU A 347 34.05 -26.11 -47.42
C GLU A 347 33.92 -26.05 -48.98
N ILE A 348 32.96 -25.27 -49.48
CA ILE A 348 32.77 -25.02 -50.92
C ILE A 348 33.98 -24.28 -51.50
N LEU A 349 34.40 -23.18 -50.86
CA LEU A 349 35.50 -22.33 -51.30
C LEU A 349 36.84 -23.09 -51.28
N THR A 350 37.05 -23.97 -50.29
CA THR A 350 38.22 -24.84 -50.22
C THR A 350 38.31 -25.73 -51.46
N ILE A 351 37.20 -26.31 -51.93
CA ILE A 351 37.16 -27.13 -53.14
C ILE A 351 37.39 -26.27 -54.40
N VAL A 352 36.77 -25.09 -54.45
CA VAL A 352 36.84 -24.19 -55.62
C VAL A 352 38.23 -23.57 -55.83
N PHE A 353 38.94 -23.27 -54.73
CA PHE A 353 40.26 -22.63 -54.77
C PHE A 353 41.43 -23.61 -54.66
N ASP A 354 41.17 -24.92 -54.58
CA ASP A 354 42.24 -25.93 -54.59
C ASP A 354 42.89 -26.00 -55.98
N THR A 355 44.10 -25.52 -56.11
CA THR A 355 44.86 -25.48 -57.32
C THR A 355 45.24 -26.88 -57.89
N GLY A 356 45.10 -27.91 -57.10
CA GLY A 356 45.31 -29.30 -57.51
C GLY A 356 44.10 -29.93 -58.22
N ILE A 357 42.94 -29.24 -58.26
CA ILE A 357 41.69 -29.71 -58.85
C ILE A 357 41.44 -28.99 -60.14
N GLY A 358 41.27 -29.73 -61.23
CA GLY A 358 40.90 -29.12 -62.54
C GLY A 358 39.45 -28.61 -62.54
N ASP A 359 39.17 -27.49 -63.25
CA ASP A 359 37.85 -26.84 -63.27
C ASP A 359 36.71 -27.79 -63.64
N GLU A 360 36.91 -28.74 -64.50
CA GLU A 360 35.93 -29.75 -64.90
C GLU A 360 35.51 -30.71 -63.80
N GLN A 361 36.33 -30.86 -62.73
CA GLN A 361 36.09 -31.77 -61.59
C GLN A 361 35.40 -31.08 -60.47
N ILE A 362 35.43 -29.77 -60.31
CA ILE A 362 34.86 -28.97 -59.24
C ILE A 362 33.38 -29.30 -59.04
N GLY A 363 32.58 -29.29 -60.09
CA GLY A 363 31.16 -29.59 -60.03
C GLY A 363 30.84 -31.00 -59.53
N THR A 364 31.69 -31.99 -59.91
CA THR A 364 31.53 -33.37 -59.45
C THR A 364 31.91 -33.53 -58.00
N LEU A 365 32.96 -32.89 -57.54
CA LEU A 365 33.42 -32.88 -56.16
C LEU A 365 32.44 -32.18 -55.21
N LEU A 366 31.87 -31.03 -55.61
CA LEU A 366 30.84 -30.35 -54.84
C LEU A 366 29.60 -31.24 -54.66
N ARG A 367 29.15 -31.90 -55.73
CA ARG A 367 28.00 -32.83 -55.62
C ARG A 367 28.29 -34.06 -54.78
N GLY A 368 29.51 -34.62 -54.89
CA GLY A 368 29.91 -35.83 -54.21
C GLY A 368 30.26 -35.61 -52.72
N ARG A 369 31.01 -34.53 -52.39
CA ARG A 369 31.46 -34.26 -51.00
C ARG A 369 30.45 -33.51 -50.17
N ILE A 370 29.78 -32.50 -50.75
CA ILE A 370 28.87 -31.62 -50.02
C ILE A 370 27.41 -32.03 -50.18
N GLY A 371 27.03 -32.41 -51.38
CA GLY A 371 25.66 -32.77 -51.75
C GLY A 371 24.78 -31.58 -52.13
N MET A 372 24.03 -31.72 -53.23
CA MET A 372 23.16 -30.66 -53.74
C MET A 372 22.04 -30.27 -52.77
N ASP A 373 21.53 -31.24 -52.02
CA ASP A 373 20.41 -30.97 -51.11
C ASP A 373 20.84 -30.13 -49.89
N ARG A 374 22.05 -30.35 -49.38
CA ARG A 374 22.63 -29.52 -48.32
C ARG A 374 22.86 -28.08 -48.79
N MET A 375 23.37 -27.90 -50.01
CA MET A 375 23.56 -26.58 -50.63
C MET A 375 22.22 -25.87 -50.87
N ARG A 376 21.22 -26.57 -51.40
CA ARG A 376 19.89 -26.03 -51.65
C ARG A 376 19.19 -25.62 -50.38
N ALA A 377 19.28 -26.43 -49.33
CA ALA A 377 18.71 -26.13 -48.03
C ALA A 377 19.33 -24.86 -47.42
N ALA A 378 20.66 -24.73 -47.43
CA ALA A 378 21.37 -23.57 -46.90
C ALA A 378 21.02 -22.28 -47.70
N TRP A 379 20.86 -22.40 -49.03
CA TRP A 379 20.45 -21.27 -49.87
C TRP A 379 19.00 -20.85 -49.68
N ALA A 380 18.08 -21.81 -49.50
CA ALA A 380 16.67 -21.54 -49.19
C ALA A 380 16.51 -20.83 -47.84
N GLU A 381 17.19 -21.31 -46.83
CA GLU A 381 17.18 -20.73 -45.46
C GLU A 381 17.69 -19.27 -45.44
N ARG A 382 18.72 -18.95 -46.27
CA ARG A 382 19.25 -17.57 -46.40
C ARG A 382 18.21 -16.59 -46.97
N ARG A 383 17.30 -17.04 -47.82
CA ARG A 383 16.28 -16.20 -48.47
C ARG A 383 15.07 -15.92 -47.59
N GLU A 384 14.92 -16.66 -46.53
CA GLU A 384 13.83 -16.46 -45.60
C GLU A 384 14.06 -15.17 -44.78
N ARG A 385 13.21 -14.15 -45.00
CA ARG A 385 13.28 -12.87 -44.28
C ARG A 385 12.60 -12.99 -42.94
N LEU A 386 13.24 -12.47 -41.90
CA LEU A 386 12.60 -12.30 -40.58
C LEU A 386 11.59 -11.16 -40.63
N PRO A 387 10.44 -11.31 -39.98
CA PRO A 387 9.55 -10.20 -39.69
C PRO A 387 10.26 -9.10 -38.90
N ARG A 388 9.77 -7.84 -38.98
CA ARG A 388 10.39 -6.68 -38.32
C ARG A 388 10.44 -6.78 -36.80
N ASP A 389 9.51 -7.49 -36.20
CA ASP A 389 9.47 -7.79 -34.77
C ASP A 389 10.12 -9.13 -34.42
N HIS A 390 10.89 -9.69 -35.31
CA HIS A 390 11.48 -11.03 -35.24
C HIS A 390 10.44 -12.15 -35.01
N GLY A 391 9.18 -11.93 -35.37
CA GLY A 391 8.08 -12.90 -35.22
C GLY A 391 7.36 -12.85 -33.89
N GLN A 392 7.59 -11.84 -33.04
CA GLN A 392 6.97 -11.73 -31.72
C GLN A 392 5.43 -11.75 -31.80
N LEU A 393 4.83 -10.99 -32.73
CA LEU A 393 3.38 -10.96 -32.88
C LEU A 393 2.82 -12.32 -33.34
N SER A 394 3.52 -13.00 -34.26
CA SER A 394 3.15 -14.37 -34.67
C SER A 394 3.22 -15.38 -33.52
N MET A 395 4.19 -15.25 -32.62
CA MET A 395 4.28 -16.10 -31.43
C MET A 395 3.17 -15.78 -30.40
N LEU A 396 2.76 -14.51 -30.27
CA LEU A 396 1.61 -14.10 -29.45
C LEU A 396 0.30 -14.61 -30.03
N ASP A 397 0.16 -14.68 -31.36
CA ASP A 397 -1.04 -15.19 -32.05
C ASP A 397 -1.40 -16.60 -31.57
N ALA A 398 -0.42 -17.45 -31.32
CA ALA A 398 -0.63 -18.78 -30.74
C ALA A 398 -1.30 -18.75 -29.35
N SER A 399 -1.28 -17.61 -28.66
CA SER A 399 -1.89 -17.42 -27.33
C SER A 399 -3.31 -16.86 -27.39
N MET A 400 -3.86 -16.59 -28.57
CA MET A 400 -5.20 -15.96 -28.69
C MET A 400 -6.32 -16.77 -28.06
N SER A 401 -6.30 -18.09 -28.18
CA SER A 401 -7.30 -18.97 -27.55
C SER A 401 -7.27 -18.84 -26.02
N TYR A 402 -6.10 -18.62 -25.44
CA TYR A 402 -5.95 -18.39 -24.00
C TYR A 402 -6.49 -17.02 -23.60
N LEU A 403 -6.13 -15.95 -24.32
CA LEU A 403 -6.58 -14.59 -24.03
C LEU A 403 -8.12 -14.46 -24.15
N ARG A 404 -8.71 -15.08 -25.15
CA ARG A 404 -10.17 -15.09 -25.36
C ARG A 404 -10.96 -15.82 -24.28
N GLN A 405 -10.34 -16.59 -23.40
CA GLN A 405 -11.04 -17.23 -22.30
C GLN A 405 -11.50 -16.24 -21.23
N PHE A 406 -10.86 -15.09 -21.08
CA PHE A 406 -11.18 -14.11 -20.04
C PHE A 406 -11.37 -12.67 -20.57
N ALA A 407 -10.68 -12.28 -21.65
CA ALA A 407 -10.73 -10.91 -22.17
C ALA A 407 -12.16 -10.40 -22.46
N PRO A 408 -13.07 -11.18 -23.08
CA PRO A 408 -14.45 -10.73 -23.31
C PRO A 408 -15.17 -10.36 -22.01
N ALA A 409 -15.01 -11.16 -20.97
CA ALA A 409 -15.67 -10.94 -19.70
C ALA A 409 -15.07 -9.74 -18.94
N VAL A 410 -13.76 -9.54 -19.03
CA VAL A 410 -13.09 -8.36 -18.45
C VAL A 410 -13.55 -7.09 -19.14
N LEU A 411 -13.55 -7.05 -20.48
CA LEU A 411 -13.96 -5.86 -21.24
C LEU A 411 -15.45 -5.52 -21.05
N ALA A 412 -16.30 -6.52 -20.85
CA ALA A 412 -17.70 -6.31 -20.54
C ALA A 412 -17.93 -5.81 -19.11
N ALA A 413 -17.06 -6.21 -18.17
CA ALA A 413 -17.23 -5.88 -16.76
C ALA A 413 -16.56 -4.56 -16.35
N VAL A 414 -15.52 -4.08 -17.04
CA VAL A 414 -14.73 -2.94 -16.63
C VAL A 414 -14.94 -1.76 -17.54
N GLN A 415 -15.14 -0.59 -16.94
CA GLN A 415 -15.11 0.68 -17.65
C GLN A 415 -13.70 1.26 -17.58
N PHE A 416 -13.11 1.44 -18.75
CA PHE A 416 -11.79 2.05 -18.88
C PHE A 416 -11.96 3.53 -19.23
N ALA A 417 -11.17 4.38 -18.61
CA ALA A 417 -11.03 5.78 -18.92
C ALA A 417 -9.55 6.09 -19.18
N GLY A 418 -9.24 7.24 -19.75
CA GLY A 418 -7.84 7.57 -20.03
C GLY A 418 -7.60 9.06 -20.18
N GLY A 419 -6.34 9.43 -20.07
CA GLY A 419 -5.83 10.77 -20.30
C GLY A 419 -5.71 11.13 -21.80
N PRO A 420 -5.26 12.36 -22.10
CA PRO A 420 -5.03 12.81 -23.48
C PRO A 420 -4.11 11.86 -24.26
N GLY A 421 -4.49 11.56 -25.51
CA GLY A 421 -3.74 10.67 -26.39
C GLY A 421 -4.15 9.19 -26.34
N THR A 422 -5.07 8.81 -25.43
CA THR A 422 -5.57 7.44 -25.32
C THR A 422 -6.87 7.17 -26.09
N GLU A 423 -7.43 8.18 -26.75
CA GLU A 423 -8.77 8.15 -27.34
C GLU A 423 -8.92 7.01 -28.34
N GLN A 424 -7.91 6.83 -29.22
CA GLN A 424 -7.94 5.76 -30.22
C GLN A 424 -7.86 4.37 -29.59
N LEU A 425 -7.07 4.19 -28.55
CA LEU A 425 -6.99 2.93 -27.81
C LEU A 425 -8.32 2.62 -27.11
N LEU A 426 -8.91 3.58 -26.42
CA LEU A 426 -10.19 3.40 -25.73
C LEU A 426 -11.34 3.13 -26.72
N GLN A 427 -11.35 3.79 -27.87
CA GLN A 427 -12.28 3.47 -28.95
C GLN A 427 -12.06 2.05 -29.47
N ALA A 428 -10.82 1.63 -29.64
CA ALA A 428 -10.51 0.25 -30.06
C ALA A 428 -10.94 -0.78 -29.02
N VAL A 429 -10.78 -0.50 -27.72
CA VAL A 429 -11.29 -1.34 -26.62
C VAL A 429 -12.81 -1.49 -26.70
N SER A 430 -13.54 -0.40 -26.96
CA SER A 430 -14.99 -0.41 -27.10
C SER A 430 -15.43 -1.26 -28.31
N VAL A 431 -14.77 -1.09 -29.46
CA VAL A 431 -15.01 -1.90 -30.66
C VAL A 431 -14.72 -3.38 -30.39
N LEU A 432 -13.63 -3.69 -29.67
CA LEU A 432 -13.29 -5.07 -29.32
C LEU A 432 -14.34 -5.71 -28.39
N ALA A 433 -14.82 -4.97 -27.39
CA ALA A 433 -15.91 -5.41 -26.50
C ALA A 433 -17.19 -5.73 -27.30
N GLU A 434 -17.55 -4.88 -28.26
CA GLU A 434 -18.70 -5.12 -29.16
C GLU A 434 -18.49 -6.34 -30.06
N LEU A 435 -17.30 -6.52 -30.62
CA LEU A 435 -16.95 -7.71 -31.41
C LEU A 435 -17.09 -9.00 -30.61
N TYR A 436 -16.73 -8.97 -29.33
CA TYR A 436 -16.93 -10.11 -28.45
C TYR A 436 -18.40 -10.36 -28.12
N ALA A 437 -19.15 -9.30 -27.85
CA ALA A 437 -20.58 -9.40 -27.52
C ALA A 437 -21.42 -9.91 -28.71
N THR A 438 -21.12 -9.46 -29.93
CA THR A 438 -21.86 -9.83 -31.15
C THR A 438 -21.35 -11.11 -31.81
N GLY A 439 -20.15 -11.58 -31.45
CA GLY A 439 -19.50 -12.71 -32.14
C GLY A 439 -19.05 -12.39 -33.58
N ALA A 440 -19.06 -11.12 -33.99
CA ALA A 440 -18.68 -10.71 -35.35
C ALA A 440 -17.24 -11.12 -35.66
N ARG A 441 -17.02 -11.64 -36.87
CA ARG A 441 -15.70 -12.18 -37.28
C ARG A 441 -14.77 -11.13 -37.88
N LYS A 442 -15.30 -10.00 -38.36
CA LYS A 442 -14.55 -8.97 -39.07
C LYS A 442 -14.46 -7.71 -38.18
N VAL A 443 -13.26 -7.12 -38.16
CA VAL A 443 -13.08 -5.79 -37.58
C VAL A 443 -13.78 -4.77 -38.46
N PRO A 444 -14.59 -3.85 -37.93
CA PRO A 444 -15.30 -2.83 -38.72
C PRO A 444 -14.33 -1.97 -39.55
N ALA A 445 -14.76 -1.55 -40.72
CA ALA A 445 -14.02 -0.57 -41.49
C ALA A 445 -13.93 0.75 -40.71
N GLY A 446 -12.74 1.32 -40.61
CA GLY A 446 -12.50 2.54 -39.82
C GLY A 446 -12.23 2.31 -38.34
N ALA A 447 -12.11 1.05 -37.90
CA ALA A 447 -11.63 0.78 -36.54
C ALA A 447 -10.26 1.43 -36.31
N PRO A 448 -9.99 2.00 -35.13
CA PRO A 448 -8.74 2.67 -34.84
C PRO A 448 -7.53 1.74 -34.97
N VAL A 449 -6.44 2.24 -35.58
CA VAL A 449 -5.17 1.53 -35.70
C VAL A 449 -3.96 2.38 -35.27
N GLY A 450 -4.15 3.68 -35.02
CA GLY A 450 -3.05 4.59 -34.69
C GLY A 450 -2.37 4.30 -33.35
N PHE A 451 -3.00 3.55 -32.47
CA PHE A 451 -2.42 3.06 -31.21
C PHE A 451 -1.49 1.85 -31.41
N VAL A 452 -1.54 1.20 -32.60
CA VAL A 452 -0.76 -0.03 -32.86
C VAL A 452 0.72 0.33 -32.96
N PRO A 453 1.62 -0.35 -32.23
CA PRO A 453 3.04 -0.10 -32.32
C PRO A 453 3.56 -0.25 -33.76
N THR A 454 4.44 0.64 -34.21
CA THR A 454 4.98 0.66 -35.58
C THR A 454 5.56 -0.70 -36.02
N LYS A 455 6.18 -1.44 -35.09
CA LYS A 455 6.71 -2.78 -35.31
C LYS A 455 5.64 -3.82 -35.71
N TRP A 456 4.38 -3.59 -35.30
CA TRP A 456 3.23 -4.48 -35.54
C TRP A 456 2.33 -4.00 -36.68
N ALA A 457 2.35 -2.71 -37.01
CA ALA A 457 1.53 -2.15 -38.07
C ALA A 457 1.71 -2.90 -39.42
N GLY A 458 2.93 -3.34 -39.74
CA GLY A 458 3.22 -4.10 -40.94
C GLY A 458 2.45 -5.43 -41.06
N TYR A 459 2.13 -6.09 -39.95
CA TYR A 459 1.34 -7.34 -39.99
C TYR A 459 -0.11 -7.09 -40.37
N LEU A 460 -0.68 -5.98 -39.89
CA LEU A 460 -2.05 -5.57 -40.25
C LEU A 460 -2.14 -5.25 -41.73
N VAL A 461 -1.17 -4.49 -42.27
CA VAL A 461 -1.11 -4.15 -43.71
C VAL A 461 -1.00 -5.40 -44.56
N VAL A 462 -0.11 -6.34 -44.20
CA VAL A 462 0.07 -7.60 -44.95
C VAL A 462 -1.22 -8.45 -44.91
N ALA A 463 -1.85 -8.59 -43.75
CA ALA A 463 -3.10 -9.34 -43.60
C ALA A 463 -4.25 -8.70 -44.42
N GLU A 464 -4.32 -7.37 -44.42
CA GLU A 464 -5.32 -6.60 -45.20
C GLU A 464 -5.11 -6.79 -46.70
N GLN A 465 -3.88 -6.64 -47.18
CA GLN A 465 -3.53 -6.84 -48.61
C GLN A 465 -3.78 -8.27 -49.08
N ALA A 466 -3.57 -9.25 -48.18
CA ALA A 466 -3.86 -10.66 -48.47
C ALA A 466 -5.34 -11.00 -48.38
N GLY A 467 -6.20 -10.10 -47.92
CA GLY A 467 -7.60 -10.36 -47.65
C GLY A 467 -7.84 -11.35 -46.49
N ASP A 468 -6.83 -11.58 -45.65
CA ASP A 468 -6.94 -12.49 -44.49
C ASP A 468 -7.58 -11.79 -43.29
N VAL A 469 -8.92 -11.76 -43.33
CA VAL A 469 -9.76 -11.16 -42.25
C VAL A 469 -9.48 -11.78 -40.89
N THR A 470 -9.13 -13.05 -40.84
CA THR A 470 -8.91 -13.78 -39.59
C THR A 470 -7.58 -13.39 -38.94
N ALA A 471 -6.49 -13.33 -39.75
CA ALA A 471 -5.18 -12.87 -39.28
C ALA A 471 -5.24 -11.39 -38.85
N TYR A 472 -5.86 -10.53 -39.69
CA TYR A 472 -6.03 -9.12 -39.37
C TYR A 472 -6.71 -8.93 -38.03
N ARG A 473 -7.85 -9.61 -37.82
CA ARG A 473 -8.57 -9.54 -36.55
C ARG A 473 -7.72 -9.97 -35.36
N ARG A 474 -6.99 -11.09 -35.43
CA ARG A 474 -6.18 -11.59 -34.32
C ARG A 474 -5.05 -10.64 -33.98
N TYR A 475 -4.35 -10.10 -34.98
CA TYR A 475 -3.27 -9.14 -34.76
C TYR A 475 -3.79 -7.83 -34.15
N TRP A 476 -4.93 -7.33 -34.62
CA TRP A 476 -5.56 -6.15 -34.07
C TRP A 476 -6.05 -6.37 -32.63
N GLU A 477 -6.68 -7.50 -32.36
CA GLU A 477 -7.11 -7.91 -31.01
C GLU A 477 -5.93 -7.95 -30.02
N ILE A 478 -4.80 -8.56 -30.42
CA ILE A 478 -3.58 -8.59 -29.61
C ILE A 478 -3.09 -7.17 -29.33
N ALA A 479 -3.04 -6.33 -30.35
CA ALA A 479 -2.57 -4.95 -30.21
C ALA A 479 -3.45 -4.16 -29.22
N VAL A 480 -4.77 -4.32 -29.28
CA VAL A 480 -5.71 -3.70 -28.32
C VAL A 480 -5.46 -4.19 -26.88
N LEU A 481 -5.36 -5.51 -26.67
CA LEU A 481 -5.17 -6.06 -25.32
C LEU A 481 -3.81 -5.69 -24.71
N VAL A 482 -2.75 -5.71 -25.51
CA VAL A 482 -1.41 -5.30 -25.08
C VAL A 482 -1.37 -3.78 -24.84
N GLY A 483 -1.93 -2.99 -25.74
CA GLY A 483 -2.02 -1.53 -25.57
C GLY A 483 -2.81 -1.14 -24.33
N LEU A 484 -3.93 -1.83 -24.06
CA LEU A 484 -4.72 -1.62 -22.84
C LEU A 484 -3.92 -1.94 -21.57
N ARG A 485 -3.20 -3.07 -21.55
CA ARG A 485 -2.32 -3.43 -20.45
C ARG A 485 -1.21 -2.40 -20.24
N ASP A 486 -0.57 -1.95 -21.31
CA ASP A 486 0.51 -0.96 -21.24
C ASP A 486 -0.01 0.38 -20.76
N GLY A 487 -1.17 0.83 -21.25
CA GLY A 487 -1.84 2.04 -20.77
C GLY A 487 -2.23 1.97 -19.27
N LEU A 488 -2.68 0.80 -18.79
CA LEU A 488 -2.93 0.61 -17.36
C LEU A 488 -1.66 0.66 -16.51
N ARG A 489 -0.54 0.20 -17.03
CA ARG A 489 0.77 0.23 -16.34
C ARG A 489 1.37 1.63 -16.30
N SER A 490 1.26 2.38 -17.37
CA SER A 490 1.75 3.76 -17.45
C SER A 490 0.87 4.74 -16.69
N GLY A 491 -0.40 4.37 -16.41
CA GLY A 491 -1.41 5.25 -15.83
C GLY A 491 -2.10 6.14 -16.88
N ASP A 492 -1.77 5.99 -18.18
CA ASP A 492 -2.48 6.70 -19.26
C ASP A 492 -3.93 6.22 -19.39
N VAL A 493 -4.15 4.93 -19.12
CA VAL A 493 -5.48 4.34 -18.98
C VAL A 493 -5.69 3.98 -17.50
N PHE A 494 -6.88 4.31 -16.99
CA PHE A 494 -7.25 4.06 -15.60
C PHE A 494 -8.67 3.52 -15.48
N VAL A 495 -9.01 3.02 -14.29
CA VAL A 495 -10.30 2.38 -14.02
C VAL A 495 -10.99 3.07 -12.85
N PRO A 496 -12.15 3.71 -13.04
CA PRO A 496 -12.94 4.28 -11.95
C PRO A 496 -13.28 3.24 -10.88
N GLY A 497 -13.05 3.58 -9.63
CA GLY A 497 -13.27 2.68 -8.50
C GLY A 497 -12.10 1.76 -8.17
N SER A 498 -11.07 1.67 -9.01
CA SER A 498 -9.79 1.06 -8.67
C SER A 498 -8.97 2.00 -7.79
N ARG A 499 -8.19 1.44 -6.88
CA ARG A 499 -7.17 2.19 -6.12
C ARG A 499 -5.81 2.09 -6.80
N ARG A 500 -5.48 0.90 -7.29
CA ARG A 500 -4.19 0.62 -7.94
C ARG A 500 -4.09 1.23 -9.32
N TYR A 501 -5.17 1.20 -10.06
CA TYR A 501 -5.30 1.73 -11.43
C TYR A 501 -6.21 2.96 -11.46
N ALA A 502 -6.14 3.79 -10.42
CA ALA A 502 -6.87 5.05 -10.34
C ALA A 502 -6.25 6.09 -11.30
N ASP A 503 -7.05 7.09 -11.64
CA ASP A 503 -6.55 8.26 -12.36
C ASP A 503 -5.36 8.89 -11.60
N PRO A 504 -4.16 8.97 -12.18
CA PRO A 504 -3.01 9.62 -11.55
C PRO A 504 -3.29 11.06 -11.10
N ALA A 505 -4.14 11.79 -11.84
CA ALA A 505 -4.54 13.14 -11.45
C ALA A 505 -5.31 13.19 -10.12
N SER A 506 -5.96 12.08 -9.73
CA SER A 506 -6.68 12.00 -8.44
C SER A 506 -5.76 12.06 -7.21
N PHE A 507 -4.46 11.83 -7.38
CA PHE A 507 -3.44 11.94 -6.32
C PHE A 507 -2.84 13.35 -6.23
N LEU A 508 -3.15 14.22 -7.19
CA LEU A 508 -2.69 15.59 -7.22
C LEU A 508 -3.72 16.51 -6.59
N LEU A 509 -3.24 17.62 -6.04
CA LEU A 509 -4.13 18.70 -5.62
C LEU A 509 -4.84 19.29 -6.85
N THR A 510 -6.13 19.56 -6.71
CA THR A 510 -6.83 20.31 -7.75
C THR A 510 -6.18 21.69 -7.93
N PRO A 511 -6.24 22.30 -9.12
CA PRO A 511 -5.69 23.64 -9.33
C PRO A 511 -6.18 24.67 -8.30
N ALA A 512 -7.46 24.60 -7.91
CA ALA A 512 -8.04 25.47 -6.89
C ALA A 512 -7.47 25.23 -5.49
N ALA A 513 -7.16 23.97 -5.14
CA ALA A 513 -6.54 23.64 -3.86
C ALA A 513 -5.03 23.90 -3.85
N TRP A 514 -4.39 23.83 -5.01
CA TRP A 514 -2.95 24.08 -5.18
C TRP A 514 -2.61 25.57 -5.15
N ALA A 515 -3.40 26.42 -5.82
CA ALA A 515 -3.11 27.84 -5.99
C ALA A 515 -2.74 28.58 -4.69
N PRO A 516 -3.48 28.44 -3.56
CA PRO A 516 -3.14 29.13 -2.31
C PRO A 516 -1.87 28.60 -1.64
N GLN A 517 -1.46 27.37 -1.92
CA GLN A 517 -0.30 26.71 -1.29
C GLN A 517 0.96 26.78 -2.15
N LYS A 518 0.82 27.11 -3.44
CA LYS A 518 1.87 27.07 -4.45
C LYS A 518 3.13 27.82 -4.03
N VAL A 519 2.96 29.07 -3.62
CA VAL A 519 4.09 29.97 -3.29
C VAL A 519 4.87 29.44 -2.07
N GLU A 520 4.16 29.10 -0.99
CA GLU A 520 4.76 28.58 0.23
C GLU A 520 5.49 27.25 -0.02
N PHE A 521 4.86 26.34 -0.75
CA PHE A 521 5.45 25.06 -1.10
C PHE A 521 6.70 25.23 -1.97
N CYS A 522 6.65 26.05 -3.02
CA CYS A 522 7.79 26.31 -3.89
C CYS A 522 8.98 26.91 -3.11
N HIS A 523 8.74 27.83 -2.19
CA HIS A 523 9.77 28.36 -1.31
C HIS A 523 10.35 27.28 -0.39
N LEU A 524 9.51 26.42 0.18
CA LEU A 524 9.95 25.35 1.08
C LEU A 524 10.88 24.33 0.38
N VAL A 525 10.59 24.02 -0.88
CA VAL A 525 11.37 23.03 -1.67
C VAL A 525 12.47 23.70 -2.52
N GLY A 526 12.64 25.01 -2.45
CA GLY A 526 13.66 25.75 -3.22
C GLY A 526 13.44 25.72 -4.74
N LYS A 527 12.18 25.64 -5.19
CA LYS A 527 11.84 25.62 -6.62
C LYS A 527 11.15 26.92 -7.05
N PRO A 528 11.31 27.36 -8.30
CA PRO A 528 10.60 28.50 -8.86
C PRO A 528 9.07 28.34 -8.78
N VAL A 529 8.37 29.46 -8.61
CA VAL A 529 6.89 29.46 -8.54
C VAL A 529 6.27 29.24 -9.92
N GLU A 530 6.90 29.77 -10.97
CA GLU A 530 6.43 29.59 -12.34
C GLU A 530 6.86 28.23 -12.90
N ALA A 531 5.91 27.51 -13.51
CA ALA A 531 6.15 26.15 -14.00
C ALA A 531 7.22 26.08 -15.09
N ALA A 532 7.29 27.09 -15.97
CA ALA A 532 8.30 27.16 -17.01
C ALA A 532 9.72 27.24 -16.42
N ASP A 533 9.89 28.09 -15.40
CA ASP A 533 11.20 28.27 -14.73
C ASP A 533 11.58 27.01 -13.92
N ALA A 534 10.60 26.35 -13.29
CA ALA A 534 10.84 25.12 -12.58
C ALA A 534 11.24 23.96 -13.52
N LEU A 535 10.66 23.90 -14.72
CA LEU A 535 11.04 22.93 -15.74
C LEU A 535 12.43 23.22 -16.32
N ALA A 536 12.75 24.48 -16.60
CA ALA A 536 14.08 24.87 -17.05
C ALA A 536 15.15 24.52 -16.02
N GLN A 537 14.90 24.79 -14.74
CA GLN A 537 15.80 24.39 -13.66
C GLN A 537 15.98 22.87 -13.58
N ALA A 538 14.90 22.09 -13.73
CA ALA A 538 14.97 20.62 -13.69
C ALA A 538 15.77 20.07 -14.89
N ASP A 539 15.64 20.69 -16.07
CA ASP A 539 16.38 20.32 -17.26
C ASP A 539 17.89 20.59 -17.09
N ASP A 540 18.26 21.75 -16.55
CA ASP A 540 19.64 22.10 -16.23
C ASP A 540 20.24 21.14 -15.17
N GLU A 541 19.48 20.81 -14.11
CA GLU A 541 19.88 19.84 -13.09
C GLU A 541 20.12 18.44 -13.71
N LEU A 542 19.25 18.01 -14.64
CA LEU A 542 19.39 16.73 -15.35
C LEU A 542 20.64 16.71 -16.23
N HIS A 543 20.85 17.77 -17.03
CA HIS A 543 22.04 17.88 -17.89
C HIS A 543 23.34 17.87 -17.06
N THR A 544 23.35 18.57 -15.95
CA THR A 544 24.50 18.57 -15.02
C THR A 544 24.78 17.17 -14.46
N ALA A 545 23.72 16.49 -13.99
CA ALA A 545 23.86 15.13 -13.47
C ALA A 545 24.32 14.11 -14.53
N LEU A 546 23.86 14.27 -15.78
CA LEU A 546 24.32 13.43 -16.90
C LEU A 546 25.80 13.69 -17.25
N ALA A 547 26.24 14.95 -17.25
CA ALA A 547 27.66 15.30 -17.49
C ALA A 547 28.58 14.74 -16.39
N ASP A 548 28.11 14.74 -15.13
CA ASP A 548 28.85 14.14 -14.00
C ASP A 548 28.97 12.61 -14.11
N LEU A 549 28.03 11.95 -14.78
CA LEU A 549 28.10 10.50 -15.03
C LEU A 549 29.03 10.11 -16.19
N GLU A 550 29.32 11.04 -17.10
CA GLU A 550 30.23 10.83 -18.23
C GLU A 550 31.72 11.10 -17.84
N THR A 551 31.98 11.74 -16.70
CA THR A 551 33.33 11.97 -16.13
C THR A 551 33.71 10.88 -15.13
#